data_162c3e723a30e73c3a361290b9980d4f
#
_entry.id   162c3e723a30e73c3a361290b9980d4f
#
_cell.length_a   1.000
_cell.length_b   1.000
_cell.length_c   1.000
_cell.angle_alpha   90.00
_cell.angle_beta   90.00
_cell.angle_gamma   90.00
#
_symmetry.space_group_name_H-M   'P 1'
#
loop_
_entity.id
_entity.type
_entity.pdbx_description
1 polymer ?
#
loop_
_entity_poly.entity_id
_entity_poly.type
_entity_poly.pdbx_seq_one_letter_code
_entity_poly.pdbx_strand_id
1 'polypeptide(L)'
;VDLQLTGVYNLLNAAAAVALARQITGPEVTDTILSALKNIKPAFGRGETIYLNGTPIELILVKNPSGFRLALLSFAKNNSATMIAVNDNYADGRDVSWFWDVDFSLLKNVAMISGARAYDMALRLQYDDISIGKIDTNISKALEDFINTNPDEPKQIFCSYTAMTTIRRLLSEKTDVEEIS
;
A
#
# COMPACT_ATOMS: atom_id res chain seq x y z
N VAL A 1 11.63 -14.34 -15.34
CA VAL A 1 10.61 -13.39 -15.85
C VAL A 1 10.64 -12.16 -14.97
N ASP A 2 10.82 -10.99 -15.56
CA ASP A 2 10.71 -9.73 -14.83
C ASP A 2 9.25 -9.36 -14.73
N LEU A 3 8.72 -9.31 -13.51
CA LEU A 3 7.36 -8.89 -13.22
C LEU A 3 7.33 -7.38 -12.97
N GLN A 4 6.32 -6.69 -13.47
CA GLN A 4 6.04 -5.28 -13.11
C GLN A 4 5.35 -5.16 -11.74
N LEU A 5 5.01 -6.30 -11.13
CA LEU A 5 4.35 -6.37 -9.83
C LEU A 5 5.40 -6.38 -8.71
N THR A 6 5.41 -5.36 -7.88
CA THR A 6 6.27 -5.26 -6.70
C THR A 6 5.69 -6.07 -5.54
N GLY A 7 6.56 -6.68 -4.72
CA GLY A 7 6.19 -7.40 -3.50
C GLY A 7 6.30 -8.91 -3.60
N VAL A 8 6.81 -9.52 -2.52
CA VAL A 8 7.05 -10.96 -2.42
C VAL A 8 5.79 -11.79 -2.65
N TYR A 9 4.64 -11.31 -2.17
CA TYR A 9 3.36 -11.99 -2.36
C TYR A 9 2.96 -12.06 -3.84
N ASN A 10 3.33 -11.09 -4.67
CA ASN A 10 3.05 -11.11 -6.10
C ASN A 10 3.88 -12.18 -6.84
N LEU A 11 5.10 -12.48 -6.39
CA LEU A 11 5.87 -13.61 -6.93
C LEU A 11 5.17 -14.95 -6.66
N LEU A 12 4.65 -15.14 -5.45
CA LEU A 12 3.93 -16.36 -5.09
C LEU A 12 2.62 -16.48 -5.87
N ASN A 13 1.87 -15.37 -6.00
CA ASN A 13 0.64 -15.34 -6.78
C ASN A 13 0.90 -15.63 -8.27
N ALA A 14 1.94 -15.04 -8.85
CA ALA A 14 2.34 -15.29 -10.23
C ALA A 14 2.75 -16.74 -10.43
N ALA A 15 3.55 -17.32 -9.53
CA ALA A 15 3.95 -18.73 -9.59
C ALA A 15 2.73 -19.66 -9.52
N ALA A 16 1.78 -19.41 -8.64
CA ALA A 16 0.55 -20.18 -8.53
C ALA A 16 -0.32 -20.04 -9.78
N ALA A 17 -0.44 -18.82 -10.33
CA ALA A 17 -1.20 -18.57 -11.56
C ALA A 17 -0.58 -19.32 -12.77
N VAL A 18 0.76 -19.29 -12.91
CA VAL A 18 1.46 -20.04 -13.95
C VAL A 18 1.24 -21.55 -13.80
N ALA A 19 1.38 -22.07 -12.59
CA ALA A 19 1.19 -23.50 -12.31
C ALA A 19 -0.24 -23.95 -12.70
N LEU A 20 -1.24 -23.19 -12.30
CA LEU A 20 -2.64 -23.46 -12.59
C LEU A 20 -2.92 -23.35 -14.10
N ALA A 21 -2.47 -22.29 -14.74
CA ALA A 21 -2.66 -22.09 -16.18
C ALA A 21 -2.04 -23.22 -16.99
N ARG A 22 -0.79 -23.62 -16.67
CA ARG A 22 -0.12 -24.77 -17.32
C ARG A 22 -0.87 -26.09 -17.11
N GLN A 23 -1.48 -26.29 -15.95
CA GLN A 23 -2.26 -27.49 -15.67
C GLN A 23 -3.52 -27.55 -16.56
N ILE A 24 -4.10 -26.42 -16.90
CA ILE A 24 -5.32 -26.32 -17.72
C ILE A 24 -4.99 -26.36 -19.23
N THR A 25 -3.95 -25.64 -19.63
CA THR A 25 -3.67 -25.38 -21.06
C THR A 25 -2.55 -26.24 -21.64
N GLY A 26 -1.79 -26.94 -20.79
CA GLY A 26 -0.61 -27.72 -21.19
C GLY A 26 0.71 -26.90 -21.09
N PRO A 27 1.85 -27.62 -21.09
CA PRO A 27 3.16 -26.98 -20.97
C PRO A 27 3.60 -26.18 -22.21
N GLU A 28 3.03 -26.45 -23.38
CA GLU A 28 3.38 -25.85 -24.65
C GLU A 28 3.08 -24.36 -24.75
N VAL A 29 2.14 -23.85 -23.91
CA VAL A 29 1.78 -22.43 -23.87
C VAL A 29 2.52 -21.66 -22.78
N THR A 30 3.53 -22.26 -22.14
CA THR A 30 4.27 -21.66 -21.02
C THR A 30 4.85 -20.29 -21.39
N ASP A 31 5.46 -20.14 -22.56
CA ASP A 31 6.06 -18.87 -22.98
C ASP A 31 5.02 -17.78 -23.22
N THR A 32 3.83 -18.15 -23.70
CA THR A 32 2.70 -17.23 -23.83
C THR A 32 2.21 -16.73 -22.47
N ILE A 33 2.08 -17.65 -21.49
CA ILE A 33 1.70 -17.31 -20.11
C ILE A 33 2.73 -16.36 -19.48
N LEU A 34 4.02 -16.66 -19.62
CA LEU A 34 5.11 -15.83 -19.09
C LEU A 34 5.16 -14.45 -19.75
N SER A 35 4.87 -14.39 -21.06
CA SER A 35 4.79 -13.12 -21.80
C SER A 35 3.60 -12.28 -21.35
N ALA A 36 2.45 -12.89 -21.08
CA ALA A 36 1.28 -12.22 -20.54
C ALA A 36 1.56 -11.62 -19.15
N LEU A 37 2.25 -12.37 -18.28
CA LEU A 37 2.61 -11.92 -16.93
C LEU A 37 3.48 -10.65 -16.92
N LYS A 38 4.37 -10.46 -17.89
CA LYS A 38 5.22 -9.27 -18.00
C LYS A 38 4.42 -7.97 -18.15
N ASN A 39 3.20 -8.07 -18.68
CA ASN A 39 2.35 -6.92 -18.99
C ASN A 39 1.28 -6.64 -17.90
N ILE A 40 1.24 -7.47 -16.85
CA ILE A 40 0.30 -7.28 -15.75
C ILE A 40 0.78 -6.12 -14.88
N LYS A 41 -0.09 -5.11 -14.75
CA LYS A 41 0.11 -3.99 -13.84
C LYS A 41 -0.43 -4.31 -12.45
N PRO A 42 0.08 -3.64 -11.37
CA PRO A 42 -0.48 -3.75 -10.03
C PRO A 42 -1.97 -3.39 -10.04
N ALA A 43 -2.78 -4.20 -9.36
CA ALA A 43 -4.17 -3.84 -9.10
C ALA A 43 -4.22 -2.70 -8.06
N PHE A 44 -5.31 -1.93 -8.06
CA PHE A 44 -5.54 -0.75 -7.23
C PHE A 44 -4.97 -0.86 -5.82
N GLY A 45 -4.12 0.11 -5.45
CA GLY A 45 -3.52 0.22 -4.13
C GLY A 45 -2.60 -0.95 -3.71
N ARG A 46 -2.25 -1.87 -4.61
CA ARG A 46 -1.35 -3.00 -4.30
C ARG A 46 0.07 -2.75 -4.81
N GLY A 47 0.68 -1.67 -4.33
CA GLY A 47 1.93 -1.15 -4.85
C GLY A 47 1.71 -0.29 -6.10
N GLU A 48 0.54 0.33 -6.20
CA GLU A 48 0.21 1.30 -7.24
C GLU A 48 1.03 2.57 -7.02
N THR A 49 1.68 3.06 -8.07
CA THR A 49 2.43 4.32 -8.04
C THR A 49 1.67 5.39 -8.80
N ILE A 50 1.30 6.46 -8.10
CA ILE A 50 0.67 7.65 -8.67
C ILE A 50 1.69 8.78 -8.67
N TYR A 51 1.80 9.51 -9.76
CA TYR A 51 2.75 10.62 -9.87
C TYR A 51 2.02 11.95 -9.68
N LEU A 52 2.42 12.71 -8.66
CA LEU A 52 1.94 14.08 -8.43
C LEU A 52 3.09 15.07 -8.70
N ASN A 53 2.96 15.89 -9.73
CA ASN A 53 4.02 16.82 -10.18
C ASN A 53 5.39 16.15 -10.38
N GLY A 54 5.40 14.90 -10.86
CA GLY A 54 6.61 14.11 -11.06
C GLY A 54 7.11 13.35 -9.84
N THR A 55 6.56 13.60 -8.65
CA THR A 55 6.91 12.88 -7.42
C THR A 55 6.07 11.61 -7.25
N PRO A 56 6.69 10.45 -7.04
CA PRO A 56 5.96 9.20 -6.86
C PRO A 56 5.29 9.11 -5.48
N ILE A 57 4.02 8.73 -5.48
CA ILE A 57 3.24 8.37 -4.30
C ILE A 57 2.83 6.90 -4.45
N GLU A 58 3.35 6.04 -3.61
CA GLU A 58 3.10 4.60 -3.64
C GLU A 58 1.96 4.25 -2.67
N LEU A 59 0.86 3.69 -3.18
CA LEU A 59 -0.28 3.24 -2.38
C LEU A 59 -0.19 1.75 -2.09
N ILE A 60 -0.24 1.38 -0.81
CA ILE A 60 -0.08 0.02 -0.33
C ILE A 60 -1.27 -0.37 0.54
N LEU A 61 -2.16 -1.19 -0.02
CA LEU A 61 -3.32 -1.72 0.70
C LEU A 61 -2.88 -2.74 1.74
N VAL A 62 -3.34 -2.53 2.98
CA VAL A 62 -3.14 -3.45 4.11
C VAL A 62 -4.49 -3.82 4.72
N LYS A 63 -4.70 -5.09 5.05
CA LYS A 63 -5.99 -5.60 5.51
C LYS A 63 -5.92 -6.58 6.69
N ASN A 64 -4.76 -7.14 6.94
CA ASN A 64 -4.54 -8.13 7.99
C ASN A 64 -3.06 -8.17 8.38
N PRO A 65 -2.67 -8.84 9.49
CA PRO A 65 -1.30 -8.85 9.97
C PRO A 65 -0.30 -9.37 8.95
N SER A 66 -0.59 -10.50 8.31
CA SER A 66 0.31 -11.13 7.33
C SER A 66 0.52 -10.24 6.11
N GLY A 67 -0.57 -9.63 5.61
CA GLY A 67 -0.50 -8.69 4.49
C GLY A 67 0.30 -7.44 4.84
N PHE A 68 0.13 -6.89 6.05
CA PHE A 68 0.89 -5.71 6.46
C PHE A 68 2.38 -6.02 6.66
N ARG A 69 2.73 -7.16 7.29
CA ARG A 69 4.13 -7.59 7.41
C ARG A 69 4.81 -7.73 6.04
N LEU A 70 4.14 -8.40 5.09
CA LEU A 70 4.66 -8.54 3.73
C LEU A 70 4.74 -7.19 2.99
N ALA A 71 3.80 -6.29 3.23
CA ALA A 71 3.84 -4.94 2.68
C ALA A 71 5.04 -4.15 3.24
N LEU A 72 5.29 -4.19 4.55
CA LEU A 72 6.46 -3.56 5.15
C LEU A 72 7.77 -4.12 4.58
N LEU A 73 7.91 -5.44 4.48
CA LEU A 73 9.07 -6.09 3.88
C LEU A 73 9.30 -5.70 2.41
N SER A 74 8.23 -5.44 1.67
CA SER A 74 8.29 -5.15 0.24
C SER A 74 8.45 -3.67 -0.08
N PHE A 75 7.87 -2.79 0.71
CA PHE A 75 7.67 -1.38 0.38
C PHE A 75 8.27 -0.40 1.40
N ALA A 76 8.59 -0.81 2.65
CA ALA A 76 9.19 0.12 3.60
C ALA A 76 10.56 0.62 3.09
N LYS A 77 10.61 1.89 2.70
CA LYS A 77 11.78 2.55 2.14
C LYS A 77 12.28 3.65 3.08
N ASN A 78 13.57 3.68 3.33
CA ASN A 78 14.19 4.70 4.21
C ASN A 78 14.27 6.10 3.57
N ASN A 79 14.07 6.21 2.26
CA ASN A 79 14.17 7.44 1.48
C ASN A 79 12.82 7.96 0.98
N SER A 80 11.74 7.56 1.62
CA SER A 80 10.38 8.02 1.31
C SER A 80 9.67 8.43 2.59
N ALA A 81 8.93 9.54 2.55
CA ALA A 81 8.03 9.89 3.63
C ALA A 81 6.92 8.84 3.75
N THR A 82 6.60 8.45 4.98
CA THR A 82 5.61 7.41 5.25
C THR A 82 4.35 8.00 5.88
N MET A 83 3.19 7.64 5.31
CA MET A 83 1.88 7.86 5.91
C MET A 83 1.21 6.50 6.16
N ILE A 84 0.48 6.40 7.30
CA ILE A 84 -0.40 5.26 7.57
C ILE A 84 -1.83 5.79 7.76
N ALA A 85 -2.77 5.31 6.94
CA ALA A 85 -4.17 5.73 7.00
C ALA A 85 -5.08 4.51 7.22
N VAL A 86 -5.74 4.43 8.38
CA VAL A 86 -6.53 3.25 8.76
C VAL A 86 -7.91 3.61 9.26
N ASN A 87 -8.90 2.93 8.68
CA ASN A 87 -10.30 2.97 9.09
C ASN A 87 -10.74 1.59 9.58
N ASP A 88 -11.95 1.54 10.15
CA ASP A 88 -12.63 0.33 10.63
C ASP A 88 -14.05 0.21 10.07
N ASN A 89 -14.29 0.67 8.86
CA ASN A 89 -15.55 0.44 8.17
C ASN A 89 -15.76 -1.05 7.87
N TYR A 90 -16.98 -1.46 7.53
CA TYR A 90 -17.28 -2.87 7.23
C TYR A 90 -16.32 -3.50 6.20
N ALA A 91 -15.98 -2.76 5.15
CA ALA A 91 -15.07 -3.23 4.11
C ALA A 91 -13.61 -3.37 4.58
N ASP A 92 -13.22 -2.63 5.64
CA ASP A 92 -11.88 -2.72 6.24
C ASP A 92 -11.75 -3.89 7.23
N GLY A 93 -12.89 -4.29 7.84
CA GLY A 93 -12.96 -5.12 9.03
C GLY A 93 -13.06 -4.25 10.28
N ARG A 94 -14.03 -4.56 11.16
CA ARG A 94 -14.33 -3.76 12.34
C ARG A 94 -13.32 -3.93 13.48
N ASP A 95 -12.66 -5.07 13.52
CA ASP A 95 -11.64 -5.36 14.51
C ASP A 95 -10.28 -4.85 14.04
N VAL A 96 -9.68 -3.97 14.84
CA VAL A 96 -8.34 -3.40 14.58
C VAL A 96 -7.29 -3.96 15.55
N SER A 97 -7.66 -4.88 16.44
CA SER A 97 -6.72 -5.52 17.40
C SER A 97 -5.55 -6.20 16.69
N TRP A 98 -5.73 -6.62 15.44
CA TRP A 98 -4.69 -7.23 14.62
C TRP A 98 -3.47 -6.31 14.36
N PHE A 99 -3.55 -5.00 14.64
CA PHE A 99 -2.36 -4.12 14.59
C PHE A 99 -1.27 -4.61 15.56
N TRP A 100 -1.67 -5.22 16.68
CA TRP A 100 -0.74 -5.74 17.68
C TRP A 100 0.03 -6.97 17.23
N ASP A 101 -0.44 -7.64 16.19
CA ASP A 101 0.24 -8.79 15.58
C ASP A 101 1.25 -8.38 14.49
N VAL A 102 1.39 -7.09 14.19
CA VAL A 102 2.33 -6.57 13.17
C VAL A 102 3.59 -6.05 13.84
N ASP A 103 4.74 -6.45 13.34
CA ASP A 103 6.04 -5.87 13.69
C ASP A 103 6.33 -4.67 12.77
N PHE A 104 6.36 -3.48 13.35
CA PHE A 104 6.63 -2.23 12.63
C PHE A 104 8.09 -1.79 12.68
N SER A 105 9.01 -2.57 13.25
CA SER A 105 10.42 -2.23 13.44
C SER A 105 11.19 -1.86 12.15
N LEU A 106 10.64 -2.23 10.98
CA LEU A 106 11.17 -1.81 9.68
C LEU A 106 10.95 -0.33 9.38
N LEU A 107 10.00 0.32 10.07
CA LEU A 107 9.76 1.75 9.97
C LEU A 107 10.57 2.49 11.04
N LYS A 108 11.35 3.49 10.65
CA LYS A 108 12.07 4.35 11.60
C LYS A 108 11.23 5.52 12.06
N ASN A 109 10.42 6.04 11.17
CA ASN A 109 9.50 7.14 11.43
C ASN A 109 8.26 7.01 10.55
N VAL A 110 7.15 7.58 11.01
CA VAL A 110 5.91 7.76 10.27
C VAL A 110 5.56 9.25 10.30
N ALA A 111 5.64 9.91 9.15
CA ALA A 111 5.43 11.35 9.06
C ALA A 111 3.97 11.76 9.34
N MET A 112 3.01 10.91 8.93
CA MET A 112 1.58 11.19 9.08
C MET A 112 0.80 9.92 9.41
N ILE A 113 -0.12 10.02 10.37
CA ILE A 113 -1.09 8.96 10.67
C ILE A 113 -2.50 9.55 10.52
N SER A 114 -3.40 8.83 9.85
CA SER A 114 -4.75 9.30 9.57
C SER A 114 -5.82 8.19 9.58
N GLY A 115 -7.07 8.61 9.45
CA GLY A 115 -8.24 7.74 9.44
C GLY A 115 -8.90 7.62 10.81
N ALA A 116 -10.02 6.91 10.86
CA ALA A 116 -10.82 6.75 12.07
C ALA A 116 -10.05 6.09 13.23
N ARG A 117 -9.06 5.24 12.90
CA ARG A 117 -8.22 4.50 13.85
C ARG A 117 -6.78 5.04 13.95
N ALA A 118 -6.61 6.33 13.63
CA ALA A 118 -5.30 6.97 13.68
C ALA A 118 -4.63 6.87 15.06
N TYR A 119 -5.38 7.06 16.13
CA TYR A 119 -4.82 7.02 17.50
C TYR A 119 -4.49 5.59 17.95
N ASP A 120 -5.29 4.58 17.55
CA ASP A 120 -4.97 3.17 17.81
C ASP A 120 -3.65 2.77 17.13
N MET A 121 -3.48 3.19 15.88
CA MET A 121 -2.23 2.97 15.14
C MET A 121 -1.06 3.73 15.76
N ALA A 122 -1.25 4.99 16.16
CA ALA A 122 -0.21 5.77 16.81
C ALA A 122 0.26 5.11 18.11
N LEU A 123 -0.69 4.67 18.96
CA LEU A 123 -0.37 3.93 20.17
C LEU A 123 0.44 2.67 19.86
N ARG A 124 0.04 1.89 18.87
CA ARG A 124 0.77 0.68 18.46
C ARG A 124 2.20 0.98 18.03
N LEU A 125 2.39 2.03 17.24
CA LEU A 125 3.73 2.43 16.75
C LEU A 125 4.63 2.92 17.89
N GLN A 126 4.08 3.58 18.90
CA GLN A 126 4.83 4.01 20.09
C GLN A 126 5.40 2.82 20.88
N TYR A 127 4.70 1.67 20.90
CA TYR A 127 5.23 0.46 21.53
C TYR A 127 6.44 -0.16 20.81
N ASP A 128 6.65 0.19 19.52
CA ASP A 128 7.83 -0.20 18.76
C ASP A 128 8.87 0.95 18.67
N ASP A 129 8.75 1.99 19.53
CA ASP A 129 9.62 3.17 19.58
C ASP A 129 9.74 3.92 18.24
N ILE A 130 8.69 3.87 17.42
CA ILE A 130 8.68 4.55 16.12
C ILE A 130 8.30 6.02 16.29
N SER A 131 9.12 6.90 15.73
CA SER A 131 8.85 8.33 15.73
C SER A 131 7.62 8.67 14.90
N ILE A 132 6.70 9.46 15.46
CA ILE A 132 5.47 9.90 14.80
C ILE A 132 5.53 11.42 14.61
N GLY A 133 5.32 11.87 13.36
CA GLY A 133 5.29 13.30 13.04
C GLY A 133 3.96 13.95 13.41
N LYS A 134 2.90 13.67 12.65
CA LYS A 134 1.59 14.28 12.83
C LYS A 134 0.48 13.24 12.83
N ILE A 135 -0.58 13.49 13.60
CA ILE A 135 -1.82 12.69 13.61
C ILE A 135 -2.98 13.62 13.26
N ASP A 136 -3.75 13.29 12.24
CA ASP A 136 -4.99 13.95 11.88
C ASP A 136 -6.00 12.91 11.38
N THR A 137 -7.12 12.74 12.07
CA THR A 137 -8.15 11.74 11.71
C THR A 137 -8.86 12.06 10.40
N ASN A 138 -8.81 13.30 9.94
CA ASN A 138 -9.39 13.71 8.66
C ASN A 138 -8.41 13.38 7.52
N ILE A 139 -8.73 12.34 6.74
CA ILE A 139 -7.86 11.85 5.65
C ILE A 139 -7.59 12.94 4.59
N SER A 140 -8.57 13.77 4.25
CA SER A 140 -8.40 14.81 3.23
C SER A 140 -7.36 15.84 3.65
N LYS A 141 -7.49 16.34 4.88
CA LYS A 141 -6.55 17.30 5.45
C LYS A 141 -5.16 16.68 5.68
N ALA A 142 -5.12 15.46 6.23
CA ALA A 142 -3.88 14.74 6.45
C ALA A 142 -3.12 14.49 5.14
N LEU A 143 -3.82 14.08 4.07
CA LEU A 143 -3.23 13.86 2.76
C LEU A 143 -2.68 15.17 2.19
N GLU A 144 -3.44 16.26 2.27
CA GLU A 144 -3.01 17.57 1.78
C GLU A 144 -1.75 18.05 2.50
N ASP A 145 -1.72 17.98 3.83
CA ASP A 145 -0.53 18.32 4.62
C ASP A 145 0.66 17.42 4.26
N PHE A 146 0.42 16.12 4.09
CA PHE A 146 1.45 15.13 3.80
C PHE A 146 2.09 15.32 2.43
N ILE A 147 1.29 15.58 1.37
CA ILE A 147 1.83 15.81 0.02
C ILE A 147 2.54 17.16 -0.10
N ASN A 148 2.12 18.18 0.65
CA ASN A 148 2.72 19.52 0.64
C ASN A 148 3.99 19.61 1.51
N THR A 149 4.18 18.69 2.45
CA THR A 149 5.42 18.60 3.23
C THR A 149 6.49 17.91 2.38
N ASN A 150 7.58 18.60 2.09
CA ASN A 150 8.65 18.13 1.21
C ASN A 150 8.10 17.56 -0.13
N PRO A 151 7.53 18.39 -1.00
CA PRO A 151 6.76 17.93 -2.17
C PRO A 151 7.57 17.08 -3.15
N ASP A 152 8.89 17.25 -3.20
CA ASP A 152 9.79 16.50 -4.07
C ASP A 152 10.28 15.17 -3.47
N GLU A 153 9.94 14.90 -2.20
CA GLU A 153 10.30 13.66 -1.53
C GLU A 153 9.34 12.53 -1.94
N PRO A 154 9.84 11.37 -2.40
CA PRO A 154 8.99 10.20 -2.64
C PRO A 154 8.14 9.83 -1.43
N LYS A 155 6.92 9.37 -1.66
CA LYS A 155 5.96 9.09 -0.61
C LYS A 155 5.44 7.65 -0.69
N GLN A 156 5.18 7.06 0.48
CA GLN A 156 4.53 5.76 0.59
C GLN A 156 3.37 5.85 1.59
N ILE A 157 2.23 5.27 1.23
CA ILE A 157 1.01 5.33 2.04
C ILE A 157 0.50 3.90 2.26
N PHE A 158 0.64 3.40 3.49
CA PHE A 158 0.00 2.16 3.91
C PHE A 158 -1.43 2.47 4.35
N CYS A 159 -2.42 1.85 3.73
CA CYS A 159 -3.81 2.22 3.98
C CYS A 159 -4.76 1.03 3.99
N SER A 160 -5.81 1.12 4.83
CA SER A 160 -6.95 0.21 4.77
C SER A 160 -7.79 0.49 3.52
N TYR A 161 -8.72 -0.41 3.17
CA TYR A 161 -9.44 -0.34 1.90
C TYR A 161 -10.23 0.98 1.72
N THR A 162 -11.01 1.39 2.71
CA THR A 162 -11.81 2.61 2.60
C THR A 162 -10.96 3.89 2.69
N ALA A 163 -9.84 3.84 3.42
CA ALA A 163 -8.86 4.91 3.40
C ALA A 163 -8.20 5.03 2.02
N MET A 164 -7.81 3.90 1.41
CA MET A 164 -7.24 3.84 0.07
C MET A 164 -8.18 4.46 -0.98
N THR A 165 -9.46 4.05 -0.99
CA THR A 165 -10.43 4.57 -1.95
C THR A 165 -10.64 6.08 -1.79
N THR A 166 -10.63 6.57 -0.55
CA THR A 166 -10.70 8.01 -0.26
C THR A 166 -9.46 8.74 -0.77
N ILE A 167 -8.26 8.21 -0.48
CA ILE A 167 -6.98 8.80 -0.91
C ILE A 167 -6.89 8.83 -2.44
N ARG A 168 -7.24 7.71 -3.12
CA ARG A 168 -7.22 7.66 -4.60
C ARG A 168 -8.15 8.71 -5.21
N ARG A 169 -9.38 8.85 -4.70
CA ARG A 169 -10.31 9.89 -5.16
C ARG A 169 -9.75 11.30 -4.97
N LEU A 170 -9.14 11.60 -3.82
CA LEU A 170 -8.50 12.90 -3.57
C LEU A 170 -7.29 13.15 -4.47
N LEU A 171 -6.52 12.12 -4.80
CA LEU A 171 -5.40 12.22 -5.73
C LEU A 171 -5.89 12.38 -7.18
N SER A 172 -6.99 11.73 -7.58
CA SER A 172 -7.56 11.90 -8.93
C SER A 172 -8.09 13.30 -9.22
N GLU A 173 -8.37 14.09 -8.18
CA GLU A 173 -8.70 15.52 -8.32
C GLU A 173 -7.46 16.39 -8.64
N LYS A 174 -6.25 15.84 -8.46
CA LYS A 174 -4.97 16.57 -8.57
C LYS A 174 -4.08 16.07 -9.71
N THR A 175 -4.22 14.82 -10.09
CA THR A 175 -3.41 14.18 -11.14
C THR A 175 -4.17 13.03 -11.79
N ASP A 176 -3.67 12.55 -12.91
CA ASP A 176 -4.27 11.43 -13.62
C ASP A 176 -4.06 10.13 -12.82
N VAL A 177 -5.17 9.47 -12.47
CA VAL A 177 -5.19 8.20 -11.73
C VAL A 177 -6.05 7.21 -12.53
N GLU A 178 -5.54 6.01 -12.78
CA GLU A 178 -6.23 4.98 -13.54
C GLU A 178 -7.64 4.72 -12.96
N GLU A 179 -8.69 4.81 -13.79
CA GLU A 179 -10.06 4.60 -13.33
C GLU A 179 -10.32 3.14 -12.93
N ILE A 180 -11.12 2.96 -11.87
CA ILE A 180 -11.61 1.64 -11.46
C ILE A 180 -12.79 1.30 -12.36
N SER A 181 -12.57 0.42 -13.33
CA SER A 181 -13.64 -0.14 -14.18
C SER A 181 -14.42 -1.24 -13.43
#